data_3a33246790feffa2ac127228fd391d56
#
_entry.id   3a33246790feffa2ac127228fd391d56
#
_cell.length_a   1.000
_cell.length_b   1.000
_cell.length_c   1.000
_cell.angle_alpha   90.00
_cell.angle_beta   90.00
_cell.angle_gamma   90.00
#
_symmetry.space_group_name_H-M   'P 1'
#
loop_
_entity.id
_entity.type
_entity.pdbx_description
1 polymer ?
#
loop_
_entity_poly.entity_id
_entity_poly.type
_entity_poly.pdbx_seq_one_letter_code
_entity_poly.pdbx_strand_id
1 'polypeptide(L)'
;MVKRKKLENVTSLGIVFGTFAPLHVGHIDIINQAKRHNDGVLTIVSGYDGDRGDLIGLSLRKRFRYTRETFRYDDLVIVDKLDENHIPAYPNGWVEWLAKLDE
;
A
#
# COMPACT_ATOMS: atom_id res chain seq x y z
N MET A 1 -17.11 -0.06 -1.07
CA MET A 1 -16.01 0.04 -0.14
C MET A 1 -16.29 1.08 0.92
N VAL A 2 -16.57 0.61 2.14
CA VAL A 2 -16.98 1.50 3.23
C VAL A 2 -15.88 2.50 3.59
N LYS A 3 -14.63 2.06 3.66
CA LYS A 3 -13.49 2.96 3.97
C LYS A 3 -13.29 4.03 2.92
N ARG A 4 -13.44 3.71 1.63
CA ARG A 4 -13.32 4.71 0.56
C ARG A 4 -14.38 5.79 0.70
N LYS A 5 -15.61 5.41 1.02
CA LYS A 5 -16.68 6.39 1.24
C LYS A 5 -16.34 7.34 2.40
N LYS A 6 -15.74 6.83 3.47
CA LYS A 6 -15.32 7.66 4.60
C LYS A 6 -14.25 8.66 4.23
N LEU A 7 -13.42 8.35 3.24
CA LEU A 7 -12.34 9.24 2.80
C LEU A 7 -12.75 10.21 1.69
N GLU A 8 -13.98 10.16 1.20
CA GLU A 8 -14.46 11.05 0.12
C GLU A 8 -14.37 12.53 0.48
N ASN A 9 -14.47 12.88 1.76
CA ASN A 9 -14.46 14.26 2.22
C ASN A 9 -13.07 14.73 2.69
N VAL A 10 -12.04 13.93 2.54
CA VAL A 10 -10.70 14.34 2.97
C VAL A 10 -10.13 15.36 2.00
N THR A 11 -9.40 16.33 2.53
CA THR A 11 -8.73 17.36 1.75
C THR A 11 -7.27 17.05 1.48
N SER A 12 -6.68 16.13 2.27
CA SER A 12 -5.30 15.68 2.05
C SER A 12 -5.22 14.18 2.29
N LEU A 13 -4.50 13.48 1.40
CA LEU A 13 -4.31 12.05 1.47
C LEU A 13 -2.80 11.76 1.41
N GLY A 14 -2.27 11.16 2.47
CA GLY A 14 -0.90 10.67 2.47
C GLY A 14 -0.82 9.33 1.76
N ILE A 15 0.23 9.12 1.00
CA ILE A 15 0.45 7.85 0.29
C ILE A 15 1.73 7.22 0.82
N VAL A 16 1.62 5.99 1.28
CA VAL A 16 2.76 5.21 1.79
C VAL A 16 2.90 3.94 0.96
N PHE A 17 4.09 3.72 0.42
CA PHE A 17 4.40 2.53 -0.36
C PHE A 17 5.35 1.63 0.40
N GLY A 18 5.24 0.33 0.18
CA GLY A 18 6.21 -0.60 0.69
C GLY A 18 5.97 -2.01 0.19
N THR A 19 6.98 -2.85 0.30
CA THR A 19 6.83 -4.28 0.03
C THR A 19 6.21 -5.01 1.21
N PHE A 20 6.39 -4.48 2.44
CA PHE A 20 5.86 -5.06 3.67
C PHE A 20 6.14 -6.56 3.79
N ALA A 21 7.39 -6.90 3.72
CA ALA A 21 7.85 -8.29 3.74
C ALA A 21 8.74 -8.57 4.96
N PRO A 22 8.17 -8.66 6.18
CA PRO A 22 6.79 -8.39 6.57
C PRO A 22 6.54 -6.93 6.97
N LEU A 23 5.30 -6.60 7.30
CA LEU A 23 4.96 -5.36 7.97
C LEU A 23 5.66 -5.33 9.35
N HIS A 24 6.29 -4.22 9.69
CA HIS A 24 6.95 -4.07 10.98
C HIS A 24 6.75 -2.66 11.54
N VAL A 25 7.28 -2.44 12.75
CA VAL A 25 7.09 -1.21 13.51
C VAL A 25 7.51 0.05 12.72
N GLY A 26 8.56 -0.03 11.91
CA GLY A 26 8.99 1.09 11.07
C GLY A 26 7.94 1.50 10.05
N HIS A 27 7.26 0.55 9.44
CA HIS A 27 6.14 0.81 8.52
C HIS A 27 4.97 1.48 9.26
N ILE A 28 4.64 0.96 10.45
CA ILE A 28 3.55 1.50 11.26
C ILE A 28 3.86 2.94 11.66
N ASP A 29 5.10 3.26 12.02
CA ASP A 29 5.52 4.61 12.36
C ASP A 29 5.33 5.58 11.19
N ILE A 30 5.71 5.18 9.98
CA ILE A 30 5.53 6.00 8.78
C ILE A 30 4.04 6.25 8.51
N ILE A 31 3.22 5.22 8.63
CA ILE A 31 1.77 5.36 8.45
C ILE A 31 1.18 6.28 9.51
N ASN A 32 1.60 6.17 10.75
CA ASN A 32 1.14 7.04 11.83
C ASN A 32 1.57 8.49 11.62
N GLN A 33 2.77 8.73 11.11
CA GLN A 33 3.22 10.07 10.74
C GLN A 33 2.34 10.65 9.62
N ALA A 34 2.04 9.86 8.62
CA ALA A 34 1.16 10.28 7.53
C ALA A 34 -0.25 10.61 8.04
N LYS A 35 -0.76 9.85 9.01
CA LYS A 35 -2.05 10.13 9.64
C LYS A 35 -2.06 11.46 10.39
N ARG A 36 -0.94 11.85 11.00
CA ARG A 36 -0.84 13.11 11.74
C ARG A 36 -0.81 14.33 10.82
N HIS A 37 -0.33 14.17 9.59
CA HIS A 37 -0.15 15.26 8.64
C HIS A 37 -1.20 15.31 7.53
N ASN A 38 -2.12 14.34 7.51
CA ASN A 38 -3.13 14.23 6.45
C ASN A 38 -4.46 13.76 7.05
N ASP A 39 -5.54 13.98 6.30
CA ASP A 39 -6.87 13.55 6.72
C ASP A 39 -7.09 12.04 6.55
N GLY A 40 -6.28 11.41 5.72
CA GLY A 40 -6.31 9.97 5.52
C GLY A 40 -5.01 9.47 4.91
N VAL A 41 -4.82 8.16 4.87
CA VAL A 41 -3.62 7.51 4.35
C VAL A 41 -4.01 6.37 3.42
N LEU A 42 -3.44 6.37 2.22
CA LEU A 42 -3.48 5.24 1.31
C LEU A 42 -2.17 4.48 1.42
N THR A 43 -2.23 3.27 1.92
CA THR A 43 -1.07 2.39 2.06
C THR A 43 -1.09 1.38 0.93
N ILE A 44 -0.04 1.34 0.13
CA ILE A 44 0.05 0.48 -1.05
C ILE A 44 1.12 -0.57 -0.83
N VAL A 45 0.70 -1.83 -0.83
CA VAL A 45 1.59 -2.98 -0.76
C VAL A 45 1.96 -3.37 -2.19
N SER A 46 3.22 -3.21 -2.55
CA SER A 46 3.69 -3.49 -3.91
C SER A 46 4.51 -4.77 -3.94
N GLY A 47 4.47 -5.46 -5.07
CA GLY A 47 5.23 -6.69 -5.22
C GLY A 47 5.04 -7.35 -6.57
N TYR A 48 5.84 -8.38 -6.80
CA TYR A 48 5.79 -9.20 -8.01
C TYR A 48 6.20 -10.63 -7.65
N ASP A 49 5.90 -11.57 -8.54
CA ASP A 49 6.24 -12.98 -8.35
C ASP A 49 7.76 -13.15 -8.32
N GLY A 50 8.26 -13.80 -7.27
CA GLY A 50 9.69 -14.00 -7.08
C GLY A 50 10.40 -12.82 -6.41
N ASP A 51 9.67 -11.83 -5.93
CA ASP A 51 10.29 -10.74 -5.17
C ASP A 51 10.76 -11.24 -3.79
N ARG A 52 11.38 -10.34 -3.04
CA ARG A 52 11.94 -10.68 -1.72
C ARG A 52 10.89 -11.28 -0.78
N GLY A 53 9.67 -10.75 -0.78
CA GLY A 53 8.61 -11.27 0.07
C GLY A 53 8.16 -12.66 -0.35
N ASP A 54 8.01 -12.87 -1.66
CA ASP A 54 7.61 -14.17 -2.21
C ASP A 54 8.65 -15.26 -1.88
N LEU A 55 9.94 -14.91 -1.97
CA LEU A 55 11.02 -15.86 -1.67
C LEU A 55 11.04 -16.33 -0.21
N ILE A 56 10.50 -15.56 0.72
CA ILE A 56 10.42 -15.95 2.13
C ILE A 56 9.03 -16.47 2.51
N GLY A 57 8.20 -16.83 1.53
CA GLY A 57 6.88 -17.38 1.77
C GLY A 57 5.77 -16.36 2.01
N LEU A 58 6.05 -15.07 1.78
CA LEU A 58 5.07 -13.99 1.93
C LEU A 58 4.74 -13.43 0.55
N SER A 59 3.81 -14.06 -0.16
CA SER A 59 3.33 -13.57 -1.45
C SER A 59 2.71 -12.18 -1.30
N LEU A 60 2.61 -11.44 -2.40
CA LEU A 60 1.92 -10.14 -2.40
C LEU A 60 0.52 -10.25 -1.81
N ARG A 61 -0.22 -11.30 -2.17
CA ARG A 61 -1.56 -11.56 -1.65
C ARG A 61 -1.58 -11.70 -0.13
N LYS A 62 -0.63 -12.44 0.44
CA LYS A 62 -0.51 -12.62 1.88
C LYS A 62 -0.13 -11.31 2.57
N ARG A 63 0.84 -10.59 2.04
CA ARG A 63 1.29 -9.31 2.58
C ARG A 63 0.16 -8.29 2.59
N PHE A 64 -0.57 -8.20 1.49
CA PHE A 64 -1.75 -7.34 1.39
C PHE A 64 -2.79 -7.70 2.45
N ARG A 65 -3.10 -9.00 2.59
CA ARG A 65 -4.08 -9.46 3.56
C ARG A 65 -3.67 -9.13 4.99
N TYR A 66 -2.42 -9.39 5.36
CA TYR A 66 -1.95 -9.12 6.71
C TYR A 66 -1.91 -7.63 7.01
N THR A 67 -1.50 -6.80 6.07
CA THR A 67 -1.49 -5.35 6.23
C THR A 67 -2.92 -4.82 6.39
N ARG A 68 -3.84 -5.30 5.56
CA ARG A 68 -5.25 -4.93 5.65
C ARG A 68 -5.85 -5.34 7.00
N GLU A 69 -5.54 -6.53 7.49
CA GLU A 69 -6.01 -6.99 8.80
C GLU A 69 -5.50 -6.10 9.93
N THR A 70 -4.26 -5.67 9.85
CA THR A 70 -3.65 -4.79 10.86
C THR A 70 -4.41 -3.48 11.00
N PHE A 71 -4.89 -2.92 9.89
CA PHE A 71 -5.56 -1.62 9.86
C PHE A 71 -7.08 -1.73 9.64
N ARG A 72 -7.66 -2.91 9.85
CA ARG A 72 -9.08 -3.14 9.52
C ARG A 72 -10.05 -2.25 10.28
N TYR A 73 -9.68 -1.81 11.47
CA TYR A 73 -10.52 -0.93 12.30
C TYR A 73 -10.09 0.53 12.27
N ASP A 74 -9.11 0.87 11.47
CA ASP A 74 -8.62 2.23 11.33
C ASP A 74 -9.30 2.90 10.13
N ASP A 75 -10.24 3.78 10.39
CA ASP A 75 -11.03 4.44 9.35
C ASP A 75 -10.22 5.43 8.51
N LEU A 76 -9.03 5.82 8.97
CA LEU A 76 -8.18 6.77 8.27
C LEU A 76 -7.20 6.10 7.31
N VAL A 77 -7.09 4.77 7.35
CA VAL A 77 -6.13 4.03 6.53
C VAL A 77 -6.86 3.12 5.55
N ILE A 78 -6.57 3.32 4.26
CA ILE A 78 -6.96 2.40 3.21
C ILE A 78 -5.73 1.59 2.81
N VAL A 79 -5.87 0.28 2.72
CA VAL A 79 -4.80 -0.59 2.25
C VAL A 79 -5.18 -1.14 0.88
N ASP A 80 -4.27 -0.98 -0.08
CA ASP A 80 -4.44 -1.51 -1.42
C ASP A 80 -3.15 -2.21 -1.83
N LYS A 81 -3.17 -2.88 -2.96
CA LYS A 81 -2.01 -3.59 -3.48
C LYS A 81 -1.72 -3.16 -4.91
N LEU A 82 -0.46 -3.21 -5.29
CA LEU A 82 0.00 -2.96 -6.63
C LEU A 82 0.80 -4.18 -7.11
N ASP A 83 0.25 -4.88 -8.10
CA ASP A 83 0.92 -6.01 -8.73
C ASP A 83 1.84 -5.49 -9.83
N GLU A 84 3.15 -5.66 -9.65
CA GLU A 84 4.17 -5.14 -10.55
C GLU A 84 4.65 -6.16 -11.58
N ASN A 85 4.00 -7.34 -11.68
CA ASN A 85 4.46 -8.42 -12.56
C ASN A 85 4.57 -8.02 -14.03
N HIS A 86 3.72 -7.11 -14.50
CA HIS A 86 3.68 -6.70 -15.91
C HIS A 86 4.20 -5.27 -16.12
N ILE A 87 4.86 -4.71 -15.10
CA ILE A 87 5.44 -3.36 -15.20
C ILE A 87 6.93 -3.51 -15.51
N PRO A 88 7.43 -2.91 -16.62
CA PRO A 88 8.86 -2.94 -16.90
C PRO A 88 9.67 -2.30 -15.77
N ALA A 89 10.94 -2.72 -15.65
CA ALA A 89 11.82 -2.15 -14.64
C ALA A 89 12.04 -0.63 -14.90
N TYR A 90 12.22 0.12 -13.80
CA TYR A 90 12.58 1.52 -13.91
C TYR A 90 13.81 1.72 -14.80
N PRO A 91 13.88 2.77 -15.67
CA PRO A 91 12.90 3.86 -15.74
C PRO A 91 11.70 3.58 -16.66
N ASN A 92 11.71 2.53 -17.45
CA ASN A 92 10.72 2.29 -18.50
C ASN A 92 9.32 2.00 -17.95
N GLY A 93 9.24 1.43 -16.75
CA GLY A 93 7.98 1.10 -16.11
C GLY A 93 7.31 2.22 -15.33
N TRP A 94 7.98 3.38 -15.25
CA TRP A 94 7.50 4.48 -14.40
C TRP A 94 6.11 5.00 -14.77
N VAL A 95 5.89 5.20 -16.08
CA VAL A 95 4.61 5.71 -16.57
C VAL A 95 3.48 4.70 -16.33
N GLU A 96 3.75 3.41 -16.59
CA GLU A 96 2.77 2.35 -16.38
C GLU A 96 2.44 2.19 -14.90
N TRP A 97 3.44 2.33 -14.05
CA TRP A 97 3.26 2.25 -12.62
C TRP A 97 2.36 3.37 -12.10
N LEU A 98 2.59 4.62 -12.57
CA LEU A 98 1.74 5.75 -12.23
C LEU A 98 0.31 5.57 -12.74
N ALA A 99 0.14 5.02 -13.94
CA ALA A 99 -1.18 4.75 -14.51
C ALA A 99 -1.95 3.74 -13.66
N LYS A 100 -1.27 2.72 -13.11
CA LYS A 100 -1.92 1.75 -12.23
C LYS A 100 -2.39 2.37 -10.91
N LEU A 101 -1.70 3.38 -10.40
CA LEU A 101 -2.12 4.07 -9.19
C LEU A 101 -3.43 4.84 -9.40
N ASP A 102 -3.68 5.31 -10.60
CA ASP A 102 -4.89 6.08 -10.93
C ASP A 102 -6.12 5.19 -11.15
N GLU A 103 -5.93 3.89 -11.26
CA GLU A 103 -7.05 2.95 -11.41
C GLU A 103 -7.92 2.81 -10.11
#